data_a280e1e74ff441eccbc4d5181ddfe921
#
_entry.id   a280e1e74ff441eccbc4d5181ddfe921
#
_cell.length_a   1.000
_cell.length_b   1.000
_cell.length_c   1.000
_cell.angle_alpha   90.00
_cell.angle_beta   90.00
_cell.angle_gamma   90.00
#
_symmetry.space_group_name_H-M   'P 1'
#
loop_
_entity.id
_entity.type
_entity.pdbx_description
1 polymer ?
#
loop_
_entity_poly.entity_id
_entity_poly.type
_entity_poly.pdbx_seq_one_letter_code
_entity_poly.pdbx_strand_id
1 'polypeptide(L)'
;MHVTPAQKADIDIERATYEDHLVRQHLPLVQYVVSEVAQRVPSHVSRSDLVSAGMLGLAQAARSYDPERGIAFDRFASTRIRGALGFQPI
;
A
#
# COMPACT_ATOMS: atom_id res chain seq x y z
N MET A 1 -5.16 -16.14 26.24
CA MET A 1 -5.58 -17.15 25.28
C MET A 1 -4.37 -17.62 24.49
N HIS A 2 -4.09 -18.90 24.55
CA HIS A 2 -2.92 -19.45 23.86
C HIS A 2 -3.27 -19.90 22.45
N VAL A 3 -2.45 -19.46 21.50
CA VAL A 3 -2.54 -19.94 20.13
C VAL A 3 -1.41 -20.96 19.96
N THR A 4 -1.74 -22.15 19.46
CA THR A 4 -0.73 -23.18 19.18
C THR A 4 0.13 -22.74 17.99
N PRO A 5 1.36 -23.28 17.82
CA PRO A 5 2.17 -22.96 16.64
C PRO A 5 1.47 -23.23 15.31
N ALA A 6 0.66 -24.32 15.24
CA ALA A 6 -0.10 -24.63 14.02
C ALA A 6 -1.18 -23.58 13.75
N GLN A 7 -1.91 -23.15 14.78
CA GLN A 7 -2.94 -22.12 14.64
C GLN A 7 -2.33 -20.77 14.25
N LYS A 8 -1.17 -20.45 14.82
CA LYS A 8 -0.45 -19.23 14.48
C LYS A 8 -0.02 -19.25 13.00
N ALA A 9 0.49 -20.37 12.52
CA ALA A 9 0.88 -20.51 11.13
C ALA A 9 -0.32 -20.30 10.19
N ASP A 10 -1.49 -20.85 10.52
CA ASP A 10 -2.71 -20.68 9.73
C ASP A 10 -3.16 -19.22 9.72
N ILE A 11 -3.13 -18.54 10.87
CA ILE A 11 -3.49 -17.14 10.99
C ILE A 11 -2.52 -16.26 10.17
N ASP A 12 -1.22 -16.55 10.23
CA ASP A 12 -0.22 -15.81 9.47
C ASP A 12 -0.41 -15.99 7.96
N ILE A 13 -0.77 -17.20 7.50
CA ILE A 13 -1.05 -17.48 6.11
C ILE A 13 -2.31 -16.73 5.64
N GLU A 14 -3.38 -16.75 6.42
CA GLU A 14 -4.61 -16.03 6.11
C GLU A 14 -4.37 -14.53 6.01
N ARG A 15 -3.59 -13.97 6.91
CA ARG A 15 -3.25 -12.56 6.92
C ARG A 15 -2.42 -12.20 5.68
N ALA A 16 -1.42 -13.00 5.33
CA ALA A 16 -0.59 -12.78 4.15
C ALA A 16 -1.43 -12.84 2.88
N THR A 17 -2.39 -13.77 2.80
CA THR A 17 -3.31 -13.89 1.67
C THR A 17 -4.20 -12.65 1.55
N TYR A 18 -4.71 -12.16 2.66
CA TYR A 18 -5.53 -10.95 2.68
C TYR A 18 -4.73 -9.72 2.24
N GLU A 19 -3.51 -9.56 2.75
CA GLU A 19 -2.63 -8.47 2.35
C GLU A 19 -2.31 -8.53 0.86
N ASP A 20 -1.99 -9.71 0.33
CA ASP A 20 -1.73 -9.91 -1.09
C ASP A 20 -2.94 -9.54 -1.93
N HIS A 21 -4.13 -9.92 -1.49
CA HIS A 21 -5.39 -9.59 -2.16
C HIS A 21 -5.60 -8.07 -2.22
N LEU A 22 -5.36 -7.37 -1.12
CA LEU A 22 -5.47 -5.90 -1.09
C LEU A 22 -4.49 -5.26 -2.07
N VAL A 23 -3.24 -5.72 -2.09
CA VAL A 23 -2.23 -5.19 -3.02
C VAL A 23 -2.66 -5.42 -4.46
N ARG A 24 -3.04 -6.63 -4.81
CA ARG A 24 -3.42 -6.99 -6.19
C ARG A 24 -4.62 -6.19 -6.69
N GLN A 25 -5.61 -5.98 -5.83
CA GLN A 25 -6.80 -5.22 -6.20
C GLN A 25 -6.53 -3.72 -6.37
N HIS A 26 -5.45 -3.21 -5.79
CA HIS A 26 -5.18 -1.78 -5.76
C HIS A 26 -3.94 -1.38 -6.56
N LEU A 27 -3.40 -2.28 -7.40
CA LEU A 27 -2.30 -1.93 -8.31
C LEU A 27 -2.62 -0.72 -9.19
N PRO A 28 -3.84 -0.59 -9.77
CA PRO A 28 -4.18 0.59 -10.55
C PRO A 28 -4.07 1.90 -9.76
N LEU A 29 -4.28 1.85 -8.46
CA LEU A 29 -4.17 3.03 -7.60
C LEU A 29 -2.73 3.55 -7.58
N VAL A 30 -1.73 2.66 -7.56
CA VAL A 30 -0.32 3.04 -7.65
C VAL A 30 -0.06 3.81 -8.94
N GLN A 31 -0.54 3.30 -10.07
CA GLN A 31 -0.36 3.95 -11.37
C GLN A 31 -1.03 5.33 -11.40
N TYR A 32 -2.21 5.44 -10.83
CA TYR A 32 -2.94 6.70 -10.76
C TYR A 32 -2.14 7.74 -9.94
N VAL A 33 -1.71 7.38 -8.74
CA VAL A 33 -0.96 8.29 -7.87
C VAL A 33 0.39 8.65 -8.49
N VAL A 34 1.09 7.68 -9.08
CA VAL A 34 2.37 7.93 -9.75
C VAL A 34 2.18 8.92 -10.90
N SER A 35 1.13 8.76 -11.70
CA SER A 35 0.85 9.70 -12.82
C SER A 35 0.59 11.11 -12.30
N GLU A 36 -0.11 11.24 -11.18
CA GLU A 36 -0.38 12.53 -10.55
C GLU A 36 0.90 13.19 -10.04
N VAL A 37 1.75 12.43 -9.36
CA VAL A 37 3.01 12.93 -8.80
C VAL A 37 4.04 13.22 -9.90
N ALA A 38 4.08 12.40 -10.95
CA ALA A 38 5.03 12.56 -12.06
C ALA A 38 4.89 13.92 -12.75
N GLN A 39 3.73 14.53 -12.73
CA GLN A 39 3.51 15.86 -13.29
C GLN A 39 4.16 16.98 -12.48
N ARG A 40 4.52 16.70 -11.24
CA ARG A 40 5.01 17.70 -10.28
C ARG A 40 6.48 17.53 -9.90
N VAL A 41 7.13 16.46 -10.38
CA VAL A 41 8.55 16.20 -10.12
C VAL A 41 9.37 16.55 -11.35
N PRO A 42 10.68 16.83 -11.17
CA PRO A 42 11.57 17.10 -12.30
C PRO A 42 11.59 15.92 -13.28
N SER A 43 11.81 16.24 -14.56
CA SER A 43 11.75 15.24 -15.65
C SER A 43 12.84 14.16 -15.54
N HIS A 44 13.93 14.42 -14.80
CA HIS A 44 14.99 13.43 -14.60
C HIS A 44 14.61 12.34 -13.59
N VAL A 45 13.52 12.51 -12.86
CA VAL A 45 13.06 11.48 -11.92
C VAL A 45 12.42 10.33 -12.72
N SER A 46 12.92 9.12 -12.52
CA SER A 46 12.44 7.95 -13.23
C SER A 46 11.04 7.56 -12.79
N ARG A 47 10.14 7.37 -13.77
CA ARG A 47 8.81 6.85 -13.49
C ARG A 47 8.88 5.45 -12.85
N SER A 48 9.83 4.64 -13.29
CA SER A 48 10.06 3.30 -12.73
C SER A 48 10.37 3.37 -11.23
N ASP A 49 11.20 4.34 -10.82
CA ASP A 49 11.52 4.54 -9.41
C ASP A 49 10.28 4.98 -8.62
N LEU A 50 9.46 5.84 -9.20
CA LEU A 50 8.20 6.26 -8.58
C LEU A 50 7.25 5.08 -8.38
N VAL A 51 7.13 4.23 -9.40
CA VAL A 51 6.28 3.03 -9.30
C VAL A 51 6.77 2.11 -8.20
N SER A 52 8.09 1.86 -8.13
CA SER A 52 8.67 1.00 -7.08
C SER A 52 8.40 1.55 -5.69
N ALA A 53 8.58 2.85 -5.49
CA ALA A 53 8.30 3.49 -4.21
C ALA A 53 6.81 3.43 -3.88
N GLY A 54 5.94 3.64 -4.87
CA GLY A 54 4.50 3.55 -4.71
C GLY A 54 4.03 2.15 -4.33
N MET A 55 4.62 1.13 -4.95
CA MET A 55 4.33 -0.27 -4.62
C MET A 55 4.71 -0.59 -3.17
N LEU A 56 5.84 -0.07 -2.71
CA LEU A 56 6.23 -0.23 -1.30
C LEU A 56 5.22 0.42 -0.37
N GLY A 57 4.76 1.63 -0.71
CA GLY A 57 3.73 2.32 0.07
C GLY A 57 2.42 1.55 0.12
N LEU A 58 2.02 0.95 -1.00
CA LEU A 58 0.82 0.11 -1.05
C LEU A 58 0.98 -1.15 -0.18
N ALA A 59 2.12 -1.81 -0.24
CA ALA A 59 2.39 -2.98 0.58
C ALA A 59 2.36 -2.65 2.09
N GLN A 60 2.94 -1.52 2.46
CA GLN A 60 2.89 -1.05 3.85
C GLN A 60 1.46 -0.72 4.29
N ALA A 61 0.68 -0.11 3.41
CA ALA A 61 -0.73 0.17 3.68
C ALA A 61 -1.51 -1.13 3.93
N ALA A 62 -1.29 -2.14 3.09
CA ALA A 62 -1.97 -3.44 3.25
C ALA A 62 -1.66 -4.09 4.59
N ARG A 63 -0.42 -3.96 5.08
CA ARG A 63 -0.02 -4.54 6.36
C ARG A 63 -0.58 -3.80 7.56
N SER A 64 -0.80 -2.50 7.45
CA SER A 64 -1.22 -1.67 8.58
C SER A 64 -2.70 -1.29 8.54
N TYR A 65 -3.43 -1.73 7.52
CA TYR A 65 -4.84 -1.39 7.38
C TYR A 65 -5.70 -2.08 8.44
N ASP A 66 -6.57 -1.30 9.05
CA ASP A 66 -7.56 -1.77 10.01
C ASP A 66 -8.96 -1.37 9.50
N PRO A 67 -9.73 -2.34 8.97
CA PRO A 67 -11.06 -2.04 8.44
C PRO A 67 -12.04 -1.53 9.49
N GLU A 68 -11.78 -1.80 10.77
CA GLU A 68 -12.67 -1.37 11.84
C GLU A 68 -12.61 0.15 12.10
N ARG A 69 -11.60 0.83 11.56
CA ARG A 69 -11.52 2.29 11.68
C ARG A 69 -12.46 3.04 10.76
N GLY A 70 -13.16 2.34 9.87
CA GLY A 70 -14.18 2.94 9.02
C GLY A 70 -13.65 3.75 7.85
N ILE A 71 -12.36 3.64 7.52
CA ILE A 71 -11.75 4.30 6.35
C ILE A 71 -11.62 3.26 5.25
N ALA A 72 -12.10 3.59 4.05
CA ALA A 72 -11.94 2.70 2.90
C ALA A 72 -10.46 2.50 2.57
N PHE A 73 -10.09 1.30 2.15
CA PHE A 73 -8.68 0.97 1.91
C PHE A 73 -8.05 1.85 0.82
N ASP A 74 -8.77 2.13 -0.27
CA ASP A 74 -8.25 2.96 -1.36
C ASP A 74 -7.83 4.35 -0.87
N ARG A 75 -8.61 4.93 0.03
CA ARG A 75 -8.32 6.24 0.60
C ARG A 75 -7.12 6.17 1.54
N PHE A 76 -7.08 5.15 2.39
CA PHE A 76 -5.95 4.91 3.30
C PHE A 76 -4.66 4.67 2.51
N ALA A 77 -4.72 3.82 1.48
CA ALA A 77 -3.57 3.48 0.66
C ALA A 77 -3.07 4.66 -0.16
N SER A 78 -3.96 5.49 -0.71
CA SER A 78 -3.57 6.68 -1.48
C SER A 78 -2.66 7.59 -0.68
N THR A 79 -3.00 7.84 0.57
CA THR A 79 -2.19 8.67 1.46
C THR A 79 -0.82 8.06 1.70
N ARG A 80 -0.78 6.74 1.91
CA ARG A 80 0.49 6.02 2.13
C ARG A 80 1.36 6.00 0.89
N ILE A 81 0.76 5.81 -0.28
CA ILE A 81 1.49 5.83 -1.55
C ILE A 81 2.09 7.21 -1.79
N ARG A 82 1.31 8.28 -1.61
CA ARG A 82 1.83 9.65 -1.75
C ARG A 82 2.98 9.92 -0.80
N GLY A 83 2.86 9.48 0.46
CA GLY A 83 3.93 9.62 1.44
C GLY A 83 5.19 8.89 1.03
N ALA A 84 5.08 7.67 0.48
CA ALA A 84 6.22 6.90 -0.02
C ALA A 84 6.91 7.58 -1.21
N LEU A 85 6.17 8.36 -2.00
CA LEU A 85 6.71 9.12 -3.11
C LEU A 85 7.32 10.46 -2.67
N GLY A 86 7.36 10.74 -1.37
CA GLY A 86 7.86 12.00 -0.84
C GLY A 86 6.86 13.15 -0.95
N PHE A 87 5.62 12.86 -1.26
CA PHE A 87 4.58 13.86 -1.43
C PHE A 87 3.73 13.93 -0.18
N GLN A 88 3.97 14.95 0.64
CA GLN A 88 3.23 15.10 1.88
C GLN A 88 2.19 16.19 1.73
N PRO A 89 0.92 15.91 2.06
CA PRO A 89 -0.08 16.94 2.12
C PRO A 89 0.24 17.90 3.27
N ILE A 90 0.13 19.16 3.01
CA ILE A 90 0.32 20.20 4.00
C ILE A 90 -0.93 20.33 4.87
#